data_2193197dbd82505f5002921a08e0ebbe
#
_entry.id   2193197dbd82505f5002921a08e0ebbe
#
_cell.length_a   1.000
_cell.length_b   1.000
_cell.length_c   1.000
_cell.angle_alpha   90.00
_cell.angle_beta   90.00
_cell.angle_gamma   90.00
#
_symmetry.space_group_name_H-M   'P 1'
#
loop_
_entity.id
_entity.type
_entity.pdbx_description
1 polymer ?
#
loop_
_entity_poly.entity_id
_entity_poly.type
_entity_poly.pdbx_seq_one_letter_code
_entity_poly.pdbx_strand_id
1 'polypeptide(L)'
;MAAVARAAGRTLGPGGGAMSAVTSEAAAGLPATLRRMREADLDVVMEIERRAYPFPWTHGIFRDCLQAGYPAWVLGEGDRLIGYGVLSVAAGEAHLLNVCIEPRRQGEGHGRRLVRDLMRIARAQGAQRLYLEVRPSNPAAIALYHDEGFNEIGRRPRYYPAQGGREDAIVMAQELLDP
;
A
#
# COMPACT_ATOMS: atom_id res chain seq x y z
N MET A 1 6.99 -14.81 -10.61
CA MET A 1 6.91 -14.54 -9.15
C MET A 1 5.59 -13.89 -8.88
N ALA A 2 4.74 -14.48 -8.04
CA ALA A 2 3.43 -13.92 -7.75
C ALA A 2 3.60 -12.72 -6.82
N ALA A 3 3.16 -11.57 -7.29
CA ALA A 3 3.20 -10.33 -6.56
C ALA A 3 2.01 -10.22 -5.59
N VAL A 4 2.24 -9.62 -4.45
CA VAL A 4 1.31 -9.56 -3.33
C VAL A 4 0.95 -8.11 -3.07
N ALA A 5 -0.27 -7.69 -3.41
CA ALA A 5 -0.78 -6.39 -2.98
C ALA A 5 -1.15 -6.44 -1.49
N ARG A 6 -0.63 -5.51 -0.71
CA ARG A 6 -0.86 -5.42 0.73
C ARG A 6 -1.24 -3.99 1.10
N ALA A 7 -2.43 -3.80 1.63
CA ALA A 7 -2.79 -2.58 2.34
C ALA A 7 -2.85 -2.88 3.84
N ALA A 8 -2.19 -2.07 4.64
CA ALA A 8 -2.17 -2.24 6.09
C ALA A 8 -3.45 -1.70 6.72
N GLY A 9 -4.19 -2.55 7.41
CA GLY A 9 -5.35 -2.20 8.23
C GLY A 9 -4.98 -2.08 9.71
N ARG A 10 -5.69 -1.22 10.40
CA ARG A 10 -5.51 -0.93 11.83
C ARG A 10 -5.93 -2.13 12.67
N THR A 11 -5.05 -2.67 13.51
CA THR A 11 -5.43 -3.53 14.63
C THR A 11 -5.85 -2.64 15.81
N LEU A 12 -7.13 -2.75 16.20
CA LEU A 12 -7.63 -2.14 17.44
C LEU A 12 -7.19 -3.01 18.62
N GLY A 13 -6.30 -2.49 19.46
CA GLY A 13 -6.03 -3.01 20.80
C GLY A 13 -6.72 -2.14 21.85
N PRO A 14 -7.30 -2.72 22.93
CA PRO A 14 -7.96 -1.95 23.98
C PRO A 14 -6.97 -1.53 25.07
N GLY A 15 -7.10 -0.33 25.59
CA GLY A 15 -6.43 -0.01 26.83
C GLY A 15 -6.26 1.48 27.07
N GLY A 16 -7.07 2.01 27.98
CA GLY A 16 -7.20 3.39 28.38
C GLY A 16 -5.99 3.98 29.13
N GLY A 17 -6.04 5.28 29.32
CA GLY A 17 -5.16 6.06 30.18
C GLY A 17 -5.22 7.52 29.82
N ALA A 18 -5.94 8.29 30.64
CA ALA A 18 -6.10 9.73 30.52
C ALA A 18 -4.83 10.50 30.90
N MET A 19 -4.83 11.75 30.45
CA MET A 19 -4.11 12.97 30.89
C MET A 19 -2.81 13.31 30.17
N SER A 20 -2.79 14.31 29.36
CA SER A 20 -2.50 15.70 29.71
C SER A 20 -2.56 16.55 28.46
N ALA A 21 -3.36 17.58 28.49
CA ALA A 21 -3.38 18.63 27.49
C ALA A 21 -2.07 19.42 27.58
N VAL A 22 -1.25 19.31 26.54
CA VAL A 22 -0.27 20.32 26.19
C VAL A 22 -0.62 20.77 24.79
N THR A 23 -1.15 21.97 24.72
CA THR A 23 -1.31 22.75 23.50
C THR A 23 -0.02 22.72 22.69
N SER A 24 -0.03 22.00 21.61
CA SER A 24 0.93 22.16 20.53
C SER A 24 0.17 22.67 19.31
N GLU A 25 -0.05 23.96 19.30
CA GLU A 25 -0.22 24.71 18.07
C GLU A 25 1.06 24.60 17.24
N ALA A 26 0.89 24.50 15.94
CA ALA A 26 1.92 24.55 14.88
C ALA A 26 2.69 23.26 14.58
N ALA A 27 1.98 22.23 14.13
CA ALA A 27 2.49 21.41 13.04
C ALA A 27 1.35 21.24 12.03
N ALA A 28 0.97 22.30 11.34
CA ALA A 28 0.34 22.16 10.03
C ALA A 28 1.35 21.41 9.19
N GLY A 29 1.19 20.06 9.11
CA GLY A 29 2.13 19.16 8.47
C GLY A 29 2.33 19.61 7.03
N LEU A 30 3.56 19.62 6.58
CA LEU A 30 3.87 19.85 5.16
C LEU A 30 3.00 18.91 4.32
N PRO A 31 2.44 19.38 3.20
CA PRO A 31 1.59 18.55 2.37
C PRO A 31 2.37 17.31 1.93
N ALA A 32 1.76 16.15 2.07
CA ALA A 32 2.37 14.91 1.63
C ALA A 32 2.65 14.96 0.11
N THR A 33 3.84 14.60 -0.31
CA THR A 33 4.27 14.58 -1.71
C THR A 33 4.62 13.17 -2.16
N LEU A 34 4.32 12.86 -3.42
CA LEU A 34 4.64 11.59 -4.04
C LEU A 34 5.86 11.76 -4.95
N ARG A 35 6.85 10.87 -4.82
CA ARG A 35 8.00 10.82 -5.71
C ARG A 35 8.43 9.38 -6.00
N ARG A 36 9.23 9.21 -7.04
CA ARG A 36 9.83 7.91 -7.35
C ARG A 36 10.65 7.39 -6.16
N MET A 37 10.49 6.10 -5.87
CA MET A 37 11.33 5.38 -4.92
C MET A 37 12.73 5.22 -5.49
N ARG A 38 13.74 5.37 -4.64
CA ARG A 38 15.15 5.16 -4.95
C ARG A 38 15.70 4.05 -4.06
N GLU A 39 16.80 3.46 -4.44
CA GLU A 39 17.46 2.44 -3.61
C GLU A 39 17.83 2.98 -2.21
N ALA A 40 18.21 4.25 -2.12
CA ALA A 40 18.50 4.92 -0.85
C ALA A 40 17.27 5.04 0.10
N ASP A 41 16.06 4.85 -0.40
CA ASP A 41 14.83 4.87 0.42
C ASP A 41 14.55 3.52 1.09
N LEU A 42 15.19 2.45 0.63
CA LEU A 42 14.80 1.09 0.98
C LEU A 42 14.92 0.79 2.47
N ASP A 43 15.89 1.36 3.17
CA ASP A 43 16.02 1.16 4.61
C ASP A 43 14.79 1.69 5.37
N VAL A 44 14.33 2.89 5.03
CA VAL A 44 13.13 3.50 5.63
C VAL A 44 11.85 2.76 5.19
N VAL A 45 11.76 2.37 3.92
CA VAL A 45 10.66 1.55 3.39
C VAL A 45 10.55 0.23 4.16
N MET A 46 11.69 -0.43 4.42
CA MET A 46 11.76 -1.66 5.20
C MET A 46 11.33 -1.48 6.66
N GLU A 47 11.61 -0.32 7.27
CA GLU A 47 11.12 -0.03 8.62
C GLU A 47 9.59 0.07 8.64
N ILE A 48 8.98 0.76 7.67
CA ILE A 48 7.53 0.87 7.54
C ILE A 48 6.93 -0.52 7.28
N GLU A 49 7.49 -1.29 6.36
CA GLU A 49 7.03 -2.63 6.00
C GLU A 49 7.01 -3.57 7.21
N ARG A 50 8.10 -3.61 7.99
CA ARG A 50 8.22 -4.48 9.19
C ARG A 50 7.23 -4.10 10.29
N ARG A 51 6.92 -2.81 10.44
CA ARG A 51 5.93 -2.34 11.43
C ARG A 51 4.49 -2.64 11.00
N ALA A 52 4.23 -2.67 9.69
CA ALA A 52 2.90 -2.83 9.14
C ALA A 52 2.49 -4.29 8.94
N TYR A 53 3.44 -5.18 8.66
CA TYR A 53 3.15 -6.55 8.24
C TYR A 53 3.86 -7.60 9.07
N PRO A 54 3.15 -8.67 9.49
CA PRO A 54 3.77 -9.80 10.21
C PRO A 54 4.66 -10.64 9.30
N PHE A 55 4.46 -10.59 7.98
CA PHE A 55 5.27 -11.26 6.96
C PHE A 55 5.72 -10.24 5.91
N PRO A 56 6.71 -9.41 6.24
CA PRO A 56 7.15 -8.32 5.38
C PRO A 56 7.88 -8.83 4.13
N TRP A 57 7.86 -8.03 3.07
CA TRP A 57 8.79 -8.20 1.97
C TRP A 57 10.23 -8.01 2.48
N THR A 58 11.18 -8.63 1.78
CA THR A 58 12.61 -8.43 2.08
C THR A 58 13.16 -7.24 1.32
N HIS A 59 14.28 -6.69 1.79
CA HIS A 59 15.02 -5.66 1.07
C HIS A 59 15.36 -6.10 -0.37
N GLY A 60 15.70 -7.39 -0.56
CA GLY A 60 15.99 -7.97 -1.87
C GLY A 60 14.79 -7.88 -2.82
N ILE A 61 13.57 -8.17 -2.36
CA ILE A 61 12.36 -8.08 -3.19
C ILE A 61 12.14 -6.64 -3.69
N PHE A 62 12.27 -5.64 -2.82
CA PHE A 62 12.14 -4.24 -3.24
C PHE A 62 13.23 -3.85 -4.24
N ARG A 63 14.48 -4.22 -3.98
CA ARG A 63 15.59 -3.96 -4.90
C ARG A 63 15.36 -4.60 -6.26
N ASP A 64 14.92 -5.86 -6.29
CA ASP A 64 14.63 -6.57 -7.53
C ASP A 64 13.51 -5.89 -8.33
N CYS A 65 12.47 -5.36 -7.65
CA CYS A 65 11.44 -4.55 -8.29
C CYS A 65 12.01 -3.28 -8.93
N LEU A 66 12.89 -2.56 -8.22
CA LEU A 66 13.54 -1.35 -8.76
C LEU A 66 14.43 -1.68 -9.95
N GLN A 67 15.22 -2.76 -9.88
CA GLN A 67 16.10 -3.20 -10.96
C GLN A 67 15.31 -3.69 -12.18
N ALA A 68 14.15 -4.30 -11.97
CA ALA A 68 13.22 -4.69 -13.04
C ALA A 68 12.49 -3.49 -13.68
N GLY A 69 12.70 -2.27 -13.16
CA GLY A 69 12.06 -1.06 -13.67
C GLY A 69 10.59 -0.91 -13.27
N TYR A 70 10.14 -1.63 -12.26
CA TYR A 70 8.76 -1.50 -11.79
C TYR A 70 8.49 -0.09 -11.26
N PRO A 71 7.32 0.50 -11.56
CA PRO A 71 6.91 1.77 -10.97
C PRO A 71 6.79 1.66 -9.46
N ALA A 72 7.76 2.20 -8.74
CA ALA A 72 7.78 2.26 -7.29
C ALA A 72 7.83 3.70 -6.81
N TRP A 73 7.02 4.04 -5.80
CA TRP A 73 6.80 5.40 -5.34
C TRP A 73 6.81 5.46 -3.82
N VAL A 74 7.26 6.58 -3.29
CA VAL A 74 7.20 6.88 -1.86
C VAL A 74 6.39 8.14 -1.63
N LEU A 75 5.59 8.13 -0.56
CA LEU A 75 4.83 9.25 -0.06
C LEU A 75 5.57 9.84 1.14
N GLY A 76 5.87 11.13 1.11
CA GLY A 76 6.63 11.81 2.15
C GLY A 76 6.02 13.13 2.57
N GLU A 77 6.27 13.54 3.80
CA GLU A 77 6.00 14.87 4.36
C GLU A 77 7.35 15.48 4.75
N GLY A 78 7.79 16.49 3.99
CA GLY A 78 9.16 16.96 4.10
C GLY A 78 10.15 15.80 3.87
N ASP A 79 11.09 15.62 4.79
CA ASP A 79 12.11 14.56 4.71
C ASP A 79 11.64 13.20 5.25
N ARG A 80 10.43 13.13 5.81
CA ARG A 80 9.90 11.90 6.41
C ARG A 80 9.06 11.11 5.42
N LEU A 81 9.41 9.85 5.17
CA LEU A 81 8.56 8.93 4.43
C LEU A 81 7.44 8.40 5.33
N ILE A 82 6.21 8.41 4.81
CA ILE A 82 5.00 7.96 5.50
C ILE A 82 4.28 6.82 4.78
N GLY A 83 4.74 6.47 3.58
CA GLY A 83 4.14 5.37 2.82
C GLY A 83 4.87 5.09 1.52
N TYR A 84 4.48 4.02 0.87
CA TYR A 84 5.03 3.62 -0.43
C TYR A 84 4.03 2.75 -1.20
N GLY A 85 4.26 2.63 -2.51
CA GLY A 85 3.54 1.71 -3.38
C GLY A 85 4.42 1.22 -4.52
N VAL A 86 4.19 -0.03 -4.92
CA VAL A 86 4.89 -0.70 -6.03
C VAL A 86 3.87 -1.27 -6.99
N LEU A 87 4.02 -0.95 -8.26
CA LEU A 87 3.20 -1.47 -9.37
C LEU A 87 4.06 -2.35 -10.28
N SER A 88 3.44 -3.26 -11.01
CA SER A 88 3.95 -3.70 -12.31
C SER A 88 2.97 -3.26 -13.39
N VAL A 89 3.46 -2.85 -14.55
CA VAL A 89 2.63 -2.44 -15.68
C VAL A 89 3.17 -3.12 -16.92
N ALA A 90 2.33 -3.88 -17.60
CA ALA A 90 2.66 -4.57 -18.84
C ALA A 90 1.40 -4.90 -19.66
N ALA A 91 1.51 -4.83 -20.97
CA ALA A 91 0.47 -5.29 -21.90
C ALA A 91 -0.94 -4.71 -21.65
N GLY A 92 -1.03 -3.44 -21.20
CA GLY A 92 -2.32 -2.81 -20.90
C GLY A 92 -2.90 -3.16 -19.54
N GLU A 93 -2.19 -3.90 -18.72
CA GLU A 93 -2.59 -4.28 -17.36
C GLU A 93 -1.60 -3.76 -16.33
N ALA A 94 -2.10 -3.41 -15.15
CA ALA A 94 -1.29 -3.09 -14.00
C ALA A 94 -1.63 -3.99 -12.82
N HIS A 95 -0.63 -4.26 -11.98
CA HIS A 95 -0.81 -4.96 -10.72
C HIS A 95 -0.24 -4.11 -9.58
N LEU A 96 -1.05 -3.84 -8.58
CA LEU A 96 -0.60 -3.23 -7.33
C LEU A 96 0.04 -4.32 -6.47
N LEU A 97 1.37 -4.35 -6.47
CA LEU A 97 2.16 -5.42 -5.86
C LEU A 97 2.30 -5.25 -4.34
N ASN A 98 2.49 -4.01 -3.91
CA ASN A 98 2.57 -3.66 -2.50
C ASN A 98 2.18 -2.19 -2.31
N VAL A 99 1.44 -1.89 -1.26
CA VAL A 99 1.10 -0.53 -0.85
C VAL A 99 0.96 -0.47 0.66
N CYS A 100 1.60 0.52 1.27
CA CYS A 100 1.60 0.66 2.71
C CYS A 100 1.65 2.12 3.14
N ILE A 101 0.94 2.45 4.21
CA ILE A 101 1.11 3.68 4.98
C ILE A 101 1.64 3.29 6.36
N GLU A 102 2.59 4.07 6.88
CA GLU A 102 3.11 3.88 8.23
C GLU A 102 1.96 3.73 9.23
N PRO A 103 1.97 2.71 10.11
CA PRO A 103 0.83 2.41 10.99
C PRO A 103 0.30 3.60 11.79
N ARG A 104 1.21 4.48 12.26
CA ARG A 104 0.84 5.69 13.02
C ARG A 104 0.14 6.77 12.20
N ARG A 105 0.20 6.69 10.88
CA ARG A 105 -0.35 7.66 9.93
C ARG A 105 -1.55 7.09 9.15
N GLN A 106 -1.99 5.89 9.53
CA GLN A 106 -3.20 5.28 8.97
C GLN A 106 -4.46 5.95 9.52
N GLY A 107 -5.54 5.94 8.73
CA GLY A 107 -6.80 6.59 9.08
C GLY A 107 -6.85 8.10 8.78
N GLU A 108 -5.78 8.68 8.25
CA GLU A 108 -5.68 10.11 7.89
C GLU A 108 -5.95 10.37 6.38
N GLY A 109 -6.40 9.38 5.64
CA GLY A 109 -6.70 9.49 4.20
C GLY A 109 -5.50 9.27 3.28
N HIS A 110 -4.29 9.11 3.80
CA HIS A 110 -3.07 8.92 3.00
C HIS A 110 -3.12 7.67 2.13
N GLY A 111 -3.70 6.57 2.62
CA GLY A 111 -3.85 5.33 1.86
C GLY A 111 -4.72 5.51 0.63
N ARG A 112 -5.86 6.18 0.79
CA ARG A 112 -6.78 6.51 -0.30
C ARG A 112 -6.11 7.37 -1.36
N ARG A 113 -5.41 8.42 -0.93
CA ARG A 113 -4.67 9.30 -1.82
C ARG A 113 -3.60 8.51 -2.59
N LEU A 114 -2.80 7.70 -1.90
CA LEU A 114 -1.74 6.92 -2.53
C LEU A 114 -2.30 5.94 -3.57
N VAL A 115 -3.39 5.23 -3.27
CA VAL A 115 -4.04 4.32 -4.22
C VAL A 115 -4.52 5.09 -5.46
N ARG A 116 -5.17 6.24 -5.30
CA ARG A 116 -5.59 7.11 -6.43
C ARG A 116 -4.40 7.57 -7.26
N ASP A 117 -3.30 7.97 -6.63
CA ASP A 117 -2.08 8.38 -7.31
C ASP A 117 -1.48 7.22 -8.13
N LEU A 118 -1.44 6.03 -7.55
CA LEU A 118 -0.95 4.82 -8.23
C LEU A 118 -1.86 4.41 -9.41
N MET A 119 -3.19 4.56 -9.28
CA MET A 119 -4.13 4.34 -10.39
C MET A 119 -3.87 5.33 -11.53
N ARG A 120 -3.65 6.62 -11.22
CA ARG A 120 -3.30 7.64 -12.25
C ARG A 120 -1.97 7.31 -12.93
N ILE A 121 -0.97 6.85 -12.18
CA ILE A 121 0.33 6.44 -12.71
C ILE A 121 0.18 5.23 -13.62
N ALA A 122 -0.58 4.22 -13.21
CA ALA A 122 -0.85 3.02 -14.02
C ALA A 122 -1.53 3.40 -15.35
N ARG A 123 -2.58 4.25 -15.28
CA ARG A 123 -3.26 4.77 -16.48
C ARG A 123 -2.32 5.54 -17.41
N ALA A 124 -1.49 6.43 -16.86
CA ALA A 124 -0.51 7.19 -17.63
C ALA A 124 0.56 6.29 -18.32
N GLN A 125 0.73 5.05 -17.85
CA GLN A 125 1.57 4.05 -18.47
C GLN A 125 0.81 3.10 -19.41
N GLY A 126 -0.43 3.42 -19.74
CA GLY A 126 -1.25 2.69 -20.70
C GLY A 126 -2.00 1.49 -20.12
N ALA A 127 -2.05 1.34 -18.80
CA ALA A 127 -2.88 0.31 -18.20
C ALA A 127 -4.37 0.67 -18.31
N GLN A 128 -5.15 -0.27 -18.79
CA GLN A 128 -6.61 -0.19 -18.90
C GLN A 128 -7.32 -0.81 -17.70
N ARG A 129 -6.59 -1.65 -16.94
CA ARG A 129 -7.10 -2.34 -15.76
C ARG A 129 -6.01 -2.47 -14.71
N LEU A 130 -6.39 -2.31 -13.45
CA LEU A 130 -5.52 -2.51 -12.29
C LEU A 130 -6.05 -3.65 -11.43
N TYR A 131 -5.18 -4.60 -11.13
CA TYR A 131 -5.44 -5.74 -10.26
C TYR A 131 -4.70 -5.59 -8.94
N LEU A 132 -5.25 -6.22 -7.90
CA LEU A 132 -4.57 -6.41 -6.62
C LEU A 132 -5.04 -7.70 -5.93
N GLU A 133 -4.23 -8.19 -5.01
CA GLU A 133 -4.62 -9.20 -4.04
C GLU A 133 -4.66 -8.59 -2.64
N VAL A 134 -5.68 -8.92 -1.87
CA VAL A 134 -5.85 -8.45 -0.49
C VAL A 134 -6.23 -9.59 0.44
N ARG A 135 -5.73 -9.54 1.68
CA ARG A 135 -6.08 -10.52 2.71
C ARG A 135 -7.52 -10.35 3.16
N PRO A 136 -8.33 -11.41 3.27
CA PRO A 136 -9.64 -11.36 3.93
C PRO A 136 -9.56 -10.78 5.36
N SER A 137 -8.46 -11.04 6.06
CA SER A 137 -8.19 -10.50 7.41
C SER A 137 -7.87 -9.00 7.44
N ASN A 138 -7.88 -8.29 6.30
CA ASN A 138 -7.66 -6.85 6.21
C ASN A 138 -8.91 -6.09 5.73
N PRO A 139 -9.97 -6.00 6.56
CA PRO A 139 -11.24 -5.37 6.17
C PRO A 139 -11.09 -3.88 5.85
N ALA A 140 -10.14 -3.18 6.48
CA ALA A 140 -9.92 -1.76 6.21
C ALA A 140 -9.39 -1.52 4.79
N ALA A 141 -8.49 -2.37 4.30
CA ALA A 141 -8.00 -2.29 2.93
C ALA A 141 -9.09 -2.69 1.93
N ILE A 142 -9.86 -3.73 2.23
CA ILE A 142 -10.99 -4.17 1.37
C ILE A 142 -11.99 -3.03 1.22
N ALA A 143 -12.39 -2.37 2.32
CA ALA A 143 -13.28 -1.22 2.28
C ALA A 143 -12.71 -0.06 1.45
N LEU A 144 -11.41 0.25 1.65
CA LEU A 144 -10.72 1.27 0.87
C LEU A 144 -10.79 0.97 -0.64
N TYR A 145 -10.51 -0.27 -1.04
CA TYR A 145 -10.51 -0.64 -2.46
C TYR A 145 -11.92 -0.62 -3.04
N HIS A 146 -12.94 -1.08 -2.32
CA HIS A 146 -14.34 -0.96 -2.76
C HIS A 146 -14.75 0.51 -2.94
N ASP A 147 -14.40 1.39 -2.01
CA ASP A 147 -14.66 2.82 -2.11
C ASP A 147 -13.98 3.47 -3.32
N GLU A 148 -12.83 2.94 -3.75
CA GLU A 148 -12.10 3.40 -4.94
C GLU A 148 -12.54 2.68 -6.22
N GLY A 149 -13.61 1.87 -6.16
CA GLY A 149 -14.23 1.25 -7.32
C GLY A 149 -13.69 -0.13 -7.71
N PHE A 150 -12.82 -0.73 -6.90
CA PHE A 150 -12.41 -2.11 -7.14
C PHE A 150 -13.53 -3.09 -6.81
N ASN A 151 -13.65 -4.14 -7.61
CA ASN A 151 -14.58 -5.23 -7.41
C ASN A 151 -13.83 -6.55 -7.21
N GLU A 152 -14.36 -7.43 -6.35
CA GLU A 152 -13.87 -8.79 -6.22
C GLU A 152 -14.14 -9.56 -7.51
N ILE A 153 -13.10 -10.16 -8.09
CA ILE A 153 -13.18 -10.94 -9.33
C ILE A 153 -12.78 -12.40 -9.13
N GLY A 154 -12.28 -12.76 -7.95
CA GLY A 154 -11.88 -14.12 -7.64
C GLY A 154 -11.14 -14.26 -6.34
N ARG A 155 -10.68 -15.48 -6.09
CA ARG A 155 -9.85 -15.81 -4.91
C ARG A 155 -8.69 -16.71 -5.30
N ARG A 156 -7.58 -16.56 -4.57
CA ARG A 156 -6.43 -17.47 -4.65
C ARG A 156 -6.34 -18.24 -3.34
N PRO A 157 -6.62 -19.54 -3.33
CA PRO A 157 -6.54 -20.34 -2.11
C PRO A 157 -5.13 -20.42 -1.54
N ARG A 158 -4.99 -20.32 -0.24
CA ARG A 158 -3.72 -20.51 0.49
C ARG A 158 -2.58 -19.64 -0.03
N TYR A 159 -2.87 -18.41 -0.38
CA TYR A 159 -1.94 -17.50 -1.05
C TYR A 159 -0.95 -16.86 -0.09
N TYR A 160 -1.44 -16.30 1.02
CA TYR A 160 -0.61 -15.58 1.98
C TYR A 160 -0.10 -16.47 3.11
N PRO A 161 1.16 -16.27 3.58
CA PRO A 161 1.57 -16.82 4.86
C PRO A 161 0.68 -16.27 5.97
N ALA A 162 0.29 -17.12 6.91
CA ALA A 162 -0.48 -16.74 8.10
C ALA A 162 0.02 -17.50 9.31
N GLN A 163 -0.31 -17.01 10.50
CA GLN A 163 0.03 -17.70 11.73
C GLN A 163 -0.74 -19.05 11.79
N GLY A 164 -0.01 -20.14 11.87
CA GLY A 164 -0.59 -21.48 11.86
C GLY A 164 -0.97 -22.04 10.49
N GLY A 165 -0.52 -21.41 9.38
CA GLY A 165 -0.80 -21.92 8.02
C GLY A 165 -0.75 -20.88 6.93
N ARG A 166 -1.78 -20.86 6.12
CA ARG A 166 -1.92 -19.92 4.99
C ARG A 166 -3.34 -19.38 4.90
N GLU A 167 -3.47 -18.14 4.49
CA GLU A 167 -4.71 -17.43 4.24
C GLU A 167 -4.92 -17.26 2.73
N ASP A 168 -6.17 -17.26 2.29
CA ASP A 168 -6.53 -16.96 0.90
C ASP A 168 -6.23 -15.51 0.56
N ALA A 169 -6.21 -15.19 -0.73
CA ALA A 169 -6.28 -13.83 -1.21
C ALA A 169 -7.61 -13.58 -1.91
N ILE A 170 -8.21 -12.43 -1.65
CA ILE A 170 -9.26 -11.87 -2.50
C ILE A 170 -8.55 -11.16 -3.65
N VAL A 171 -8.91 -11.49 -4.88
CA VAL A 171 -8.43 -10.79 -6.09
C VAL A 171 -9.45 -9.73 -6.45
N MET A 172 -9.00 -8.48 -6.55
CA MET A 172 -9.84 -7.36 -6.92
C MET A 172 -9.30 -6.68 -8.18
N ALA A 173 -10.20 -6.09 -8.96
CA ALA A 173 -9.84 -5.33 -10.16
C ALA A 173 -10.68 -4.05 -10.29
N GLN A 174 -10.05 -3.06 -10.93
CA GLN A 174 -10.65 -1.78 -11.31
C GLN A 174 -10.32 -1.49 -12.77
N GLU A 175 -11.33 -1.13 -13.57
CA GLU A 175 -11.13 -0.58 -14.91
C GLU A 175 -10.57 0.83 -14.80
N LEU A 176 -9.53 1.12 -15.57
CA LEU A 176 -8.86 2.42 -15.61
C LEU A 176 -9.20 3.23 -16.88
N LEU A 177 -10.28 2.83 -17.58
CA LEU A 177 -10.74 3.55 -18.77
C LEU A 177 -11.14 4.98 -18.40
N ASP A 178 -10.85 5.92 -19.28
CA ASP A 178 -11.40 7.27 -19.17
C ASP A 178 -12.92 7.20 -19.36
N PRO A 179 -13.69 8.01 -18.60
CA PRO A 179 -15.13 8.08 -18.74
C PRO A 179 -15.55 8.66 -20.11
#